data_c87a805ecf0e1fe6d1a9ffcfde5b1b4f
#
_entry.id   c87a805ecf0e1fe6d1a9ffcfde5b1b4f
#
_cell.length_a   1.000
_cell.length_b   1.000
_cell.length_c   1.000
_cell.angle_alpha   90.00
_cell.angle_beta   90.00
_cell.angle_gamma   90.00
#
_symmetry.space_group_name_H-M   'P 1'
#
loop_
_entity.id
_entity.type
_entity.pdbx_description
1 polymer ?
#
loop_
_entity_poly.entity_id
_entity_poly.type
_entity_poly.pdbx_seq_one_letter_code
_entity_poly.pdbx_strand_id
1 'polypeptide(L)'
;MVHRRNADRIFKQLVSIVSGFSILALVGILVFIMVQGAGPFLFPTDPGIRLVLENIRELQVNGEWYRDTALIPVPLSVPTLKLRFTGPEGEQTLDAVISKTEKDPQKLLRITAASGGEISYPEAAVYTVSYPGLPGLRPKIHFILPEAPYSLPQFLAGTQWHPTYDKVYGILPMILGTVLVSLGAILVGVPPAILCALFLGEFLPAKLAAIARAGIELLAGIPSVVYGFFGLMVIVPGVKQIFGVSSGNGLLSAVIMLSVMILPTIIAITETSIRAVPRSHWEASLALGASKMQTLWFVALPHAHSGVIAGIMLGISRALGETMAVILVAGNSAQLIHSPLDSVRTLTATIALEMGYAQGRHRDMLFSIGVVLFIMMLLLNSVVLHFRRGIHAK
;
A
#
# COMPACT_ATOMS: atom_id res chain seq x y z
N MET A 1 36.87 -8.07 38.25
CA MET A 1 35.40 -7.89 38.38
C MET A 1 34.91 -6.54 37.88
N VAL A 2 35.60 -5.42 38.11
CA VAL A 2 35.17 -4.05 37.71
C VAL A 2 35.07 -3.88 36.19
N HIS A 3 35.96 -4.46 35.41
CA HIS A 3 36.01 -4.35 33.94
C HIS A 3 34.77 -5.00 33.25
N ARG A 4 34.29 -6.14 33.74
CA ARG A 4 33.05 -6.79 33.23
C ARG A 4 31.82 -5.95 33.52
N ARG A 5 31.72 -5.31 34.67
CA ARG A 5 30.60 -4.46 35.07
C ARG A 5 30.45 -3.19 34.21
N ASN A 6 31.59 -2.63 33.75
CA ASN A 6 31.58 -1.47 32.86
C ASN A 6 31.22 -1.85 31.43
N ALA A 7 31.69 -3.01 30.92
CA ALA A 7 31.31 -3.54 29.63
C ALA A 7 29.80 -3.84 29.57
N ASP A 8 29.22 -4.44 30.61
CA ASP A 8 27.79 -4.70 30.70
C ASP A 8 26.94 -3.42 30.75
N ARG A 9 27.44 -2.36 31.40
CA ARG A 9 26.77 -1.05 31.41
C ARG A 9 26.80 -0.39 30.02
N ILE A 10 27.96 -0.37 29.38
CA ILE A 10 28.11 0.18 28.02
C ILE A 10 27.23 -0.59 27.04
N PHE A 11 27.23 -1.94 27.12
CA PHE A 11 26.37 -2.77 26.27
C PHE A 11 24.89 -2.48 26.49
N LYS A 12 24.42 -2.39 27.74
CA LYS A 12 23.02 -2.02 28.05
C LYS A 12 22.65 -0.65 27.53
N GLN A 13 23.56 0.34 27.65
CA GLN A 13 23.32 1.69 27.12
C GLN A 13 23.22 1.69 25.59
N LEU A 14 24.16 0.99 24.90
CA LEU A 14 24.13 0.86 23.45
C LEU A 14 22.84 0.18 22.96
N VAL A 15 22.46 -0.94 23.60
CA VAL A 15 21.19 -1.64 23.25
C VAL A 15 19.98 -0.72 23.50
N SER A 16 19.97 0.02 24.60
CA SER A 16 18.86 0.96 24.89
C SER A 16 18.78 2.10 23.88
N ILE A 17 19.94 2.66 23.46
CA ILE A 17 20.00 3.73 22.47
C ILE A 17 19.52 3.21 21.09
N VAL A 18 20.02 2.05 20.65
CA VAL A 18 19.63 1.45 19.36
C VAL A 18 18.13 1.10 19.35
N SER A 19 17.63 0.52 20.45
CA SER A 19 16.19 0.20 20.60
C SER A 19 15.34 1.46 20.60
N GLY A 20 15.77 2.51 21.31
CA GLY A 20 15.09 3.81 21.33
C GLY A 20 15.04 4.45 19.95
N PHE A 21 16.14 4.43 19.22
CA PHE A 21 16.20 4.94 17.85
C PHE A 21 15.28 4.15 16.90
N SER A 22 15.25 2.82 17.00
CA SER A 22 14.37 1.96 16.19
C SER A 22 12.90 2.26 16.44
N ILE A 23 12.49 2.43 17.71
CA ILE A 23 11.12 2.81 18.07
C ILE A 23 10.78 4.18 17.51
N LEU A 24 11.67 5.16 17.67
CA LEU A 24 11.47 6.52 17.17
C LEU A 24 11.35 6.58 15.66
N ALA A 25 12.16 5.79 14.94
CA ALA A 25 12.08 5.66 13.49
C ALA A 25 10.72 5.06 13.05
N LEU A 26 10.27 3.99 13.71
CA LEU A 26 8.97 3.37 13.42
C LEU A 26 7.80 4.34 13.67
N VAL A 27 7.82 5.04 14.81
CA VAL A 27 6.80 6.04 15.13
C VAL A 27 6.84 7.19 14.12
N GLY A 28 8.04 7.65 13.75
CA GLY A 28 8.22 8.70 12.74
C GLY A 28 7.65 8.32 11.37
N ILE A 29 7.91 7.10 10.90
CA ILE A 29 7.34 6.58 9.64
C ILE A 29 5.81 6.53 9.73
N LEU A 30 5.27 6.02 10.84
CA LEU A 30 3.83 5.93 11.04
C LEU A 30 3.16 7.31 11.04
N VAL A 31 3.71 8.26 11.79
CA VAL A 31 3.20 9.64 11.83
C VAL A 31 3.28 10.27 10.45
N PHE A 32 4.39 10.10 9.74
CA PHE A 32 4.56 10.61 8.38
C PHE A 32 3.47 10.08 7.43
N ILE A 33 3.24 8.76 7.40
CA ILE A 33 2.21 8.15 6.55
C ILE A 33 0.82 8.66 6.92
N MET A 34 0.52 8.77 8.24
CA MET A 34 -0.77 9.26 8.71
C MET A 34 -1.02 10.72 8.33
N VAL A 35 -0.03 11.59 8.47
CA VAL A 35 -0.14 13.01 8.11
C VAL A 35 -0.32 13.18 6.60
N GLN A 36 0.48 12.52 5.80
CA GLN A 36 0.37 12.57 4.34
C GLN A 36 -0.95 11.96 3.84
N GLY A 37 -1.36 10.83 4.39
CA GLY A 37 -2.57 10.15 3.97
C GLY A 37 -3.87 10.80 4.45
N ALA A 38 -3.86 11.58 5.54
CA ALA A 38 -5.02 12.34 6.00
C ALA A 38 -5.17 13.68 5.26
N GLY A 39 -4.07 14.22 4.72
CA GLY A 39 -4.03 15.51 4.04
C GLY A 39 -5.16 15.72 3.02
N PRO A 40 -5.37 14.82 2.04
CA PRO A 40 -6.37 14.96 0.98
C PRO A 40 -7.81 15.11 1.46
N PHE A 41 -8.13 14.66 2.67
CA PHE A 41 -9.47 14.71 3.25
C PHE A 41 -9.69 15.91 4.17
N LEU A 42 -8.60 16.44 4.74
CA LEU A 42 -8.66 17.53 5.72
C LEU A 42 -8.38 18.89 5.09
N PHE A 43 -7.50 18.93 4.11
CA PHE A 43 -7.02 20.17 3.52
C PHE A 43 -7.22 20.17 2.00
N PRO A 44 -7.51 21.34 1.39
CA PRO A 44 -7.41 21.47 -0.06
C PRO A 44 -5.96 21.22 -0.47
N THR A 45 -5.78 20.44 -1.52
CA THR A 45 -4.45 20.21 -2.09
C THR A 45 -3.96 21.48 -2.78
N ASP A 46 -2.75 21.90 -2.44
CA ASP A 46 -2.12 23.16 -2.89
C ASP A 46 -2.94 24.42 -2.53
N PRO A 47 -2.66 25.08 -1.40
CA PRO A 47 -3.34 26.30 -0.99
C PRO A 47 -2.97 27.54 -1.84
N GLY A 48 -2.52 27.36 -3.08
CA GLY A 48 -2.07 28.42 -3.97
C GLY A 48 -2.25 28.08 -5.44
N ILE A 49 -2.04 29.09 -6.29
CA ILE A 49 -1.98 28.93 -7.74
C ILE A 49 -0.55 28.58 -8.11
N ARG A 50 -0.35 27.39 -8.70
CA ARG A 50 0.97 27.04 -9.25
C ARG A 50 1.08 27.66 -10.64
N LEU A 51 2.01 28.59 -10.81
CA LEU A 51 2.40 29.13 -12.10
C LEU A 51 3.60 28.35 -12.61
N VAL A 52 3.48 27.75 -13.79
CA VAL A 52 4.58 27.17 -14.53
C VAL A 52 4.87 28.11 -15.71
N LEU A 53 6.04 28.68 -15.72
CA LEU A 53 6.48 29.64 -16.77
C LEU A 53 7.27 28.87 -17.84
N GLU A 54 6.72 28.81 -19.06
CA GLU A 54 7.46 28.33 -20.22
C GLU A 54 7.76 29.51 -21.11
N ASN A 55 9.03 29.70 -21.44
CA ASN A 55 9.53 30.79 -22.32
C ASN A 55 9.44 32.23 -21.75
N ILE A 56 9.33 32.36 -20.42
CA ILE A 56 9.39 33.67 -19.74
C ILE A 56 10.55 33.64 -18.74
N ARG A 57 11.38 34.68 -18.71
CA ARG A 57 12.52 34.75 -17.78
C ARG A 57 12.13 35.20 -16.38
N GLU A 58 11.20 36.12 -16.26
CA GLU A 58 10.78 36.70 -14.98
C GLU A 58 9.30 37.07 -15.05
N LEU A 59 8.56 36.80 -13.96
CA LEU A 59 7.15 37.15 -13.80
C LEU A 59 6.96 37.87 -12.48
N GLN A 60 6.33 39.04 -12.51
CA GLN A 60 5.91 39.74 -11.30
C GLN A 60 4.44 39.48 -11.01
N VAL A 61 4.13 38.97 -9.81
CA VAL A 61 2.77 38.77 -9.33
C VAL A 61 2.55 39.55 -8.05
N ASN A 62 1.58 40.45 -8.05
CA ASN A 62 1.29 41.32 -6.91
C ASN A 62 2.50 42.10 -6.37
N GLY A 63 3.47 42.46 -7.24
CA GLY A 63 4.68 43.19 -6.86
C GLY A 63 5.90 42.33 -6.53
N GLU A 64 5.77 41.02 -6.38
CA GLU A 64 6.89 40.09 -6.14
C GLU A 64 7.37 39.45 -7.46
N TRP A 65 8.68 39.32 -7.61
CA TRP A 65 9.30 38.76 -8.81
C TRP A 65 9.57 37.27 -8.63
N TYR A 66 9.13 36.47 -9.61
CA TYR A 66 9.33 35.01 -9.65
C TYR A 66 10.15 34.64 -10.88
N ARG A 67 11.10 33.71 -10.69
CA ARG A 67 11.94 33.12 -11.75
C ARG A 67 11.64 31.61 -11.78
N ASP A 68 11.52 31.07 -12.98
CA ASP A 68 11.23 29.65 -13.18
C ASP A 68 9.85 29.20 -12.63
N THR A 69 9.73 27.95 -12.27
CA THR A 69 8.49 27.39 -11.72
C THR A 69 8.33 27.79 -10.25
N ALA A 70 7.35 28.62 -9.95
CA ALA A 70 7.08 29.06 -8.58
C ALA A 70 5.66 28.66 -8.13
N LEU A 71 5.56 28.21 -6.87
CA LEU A 71 4.28 28.10 -6.18
C LEU A 71 3.98 29.48 -5.57
N ILE A 72 2.98 30.16 -6.10
CA ILE A 72 2.57 31.45 -5.57
C ILE A 72 1.40 31.22 -4.62
N PRO A 73 1.55 31.49 -3.32
CA PRO A 73 0.43 31.45 -2.38
C PRO A 73 -0.49 32.65 -2.67
N VAL A 74 -1.46 32.47 -3.55
CA VAL A 74 -2.49 33.48 -3.81
C VAL A 74 -3.71 33.11 -2.98
N PRO A 75 -4.11 33.93 -2.00
CA PRO A 75 -5.38 33.71 -1.32
C PRO A 75 -6.50 33.79 -2.35
N LEU A 76 -7.38 32.79 -2.33
CA LEU A 76 -8.57 32.67 -3.22
C LEU A 76 -9.49 33.92 -3.21
N SER A 77 -9.23 34.90 -2.35
CA SER A 77 -9.96 36.14 -2.19
C SER A 77 -9.42 37.29 -3.06
N VAL A 78 -8.32 37.10 -3.81
CA VAL A 78 -7.74 38.19 -4.63
C VAL A 78 -8.32 38.12 -6.04
N PRO A 79 -9.20 39.08 -6.44
CA PRO A 79 -9.91 39.03 -7.71
C PRO A 79 -9.04 39.43 -8.91
N THR A 80 -7.86 39.98 -8.68
CA THR A 80 -7.02 40.54 -9.77
C THR A 80 -5.57 40.14 -9.59
N LEU A 81 -4.98 39.54 -10.63
CA LEU A 81 -3.56 39.21 -10.74
C LEU A 81 -2.90 40.22 -11.71
N LYS A 82 -1.95 40.99 -11.23
CA LYS A 82 -1.11 41.84 -12.10
C LYS A 82 0.09 41.02 -12.53
N LEU A 83 0.20 40.75 -13.82
CA LEU A 83 1.27 39.98 -14.42
C LEU A 83 2.16 40.96 -15.23
N ARG A 84 3.43 41.05 -14.88
CA ARG A 84 4.40 41.83 -15.61
C ARG A 84 5.45 40.91 -16.23
N PHE A 85 5.64 40.99 -17.53
CA PHE A 85 6.55 40.13 -18.29
C PHE A 85 7.74 40.94 -18.79
N THR A 86 8.94 40.37 -18.72
CA THR A 86 10.11 40.86 -19.41
C THR A 86 10.39 39.97 -20.61
N GLY A 87 9.98 40.38 -21.79
CA GLY A 87 10.22 39.69 -23.05
C GLY A 87 11.36 40.35 -23.86
N PRO A 88 11.72 39.78 -25.02
CA PRO A 88 12.76 40.37 -25.89
C PRO A 88 12.40 41.77 -26.45
N GLU A 89 11.15 42.18 -26.43
CA GLU A 89 10.64 43.47 -26.89
C GLU A 89 10.41 44.50 -25.77
N GLY A 90 10.79 44.19 -24.51
CA GLY A 90 10.59 45.06 -23.37
C GLY A 90 9.59 44.54 -22.32
N GLU A 91 9.27 45.43 -21.39
CA GLU A 91 8.39 45.15 -20.27
C GLU A 91 6.91 45.27 -20.66
N GLN A 92 6.12 44.23 -20.51
CA GLN A 92 4.68 44.23 -20.78
C GLN A 92 3.91 43.92 -19.51
N THR A 93 2.85 44.65 -19.24
CA THR A 93 1.99 44.45 -18.07
C THR A 93 0.62 43.97 -18.51
N LEU A 94 0.13 42.89 -17.87
CA LEU A 94 -1.20 42.35 -18.07
C LEU A 94 -1.93 42.29 -16.74
N ASP A 95 -3.12 42.85 -16.69
CA ASP A 95 -4.03 42.69 -15.57
C ASP A 95 -4.97 41.52 -15.86
N ALA A 96 -4.79 40.41 -15.15
CA ALA A 96 -5.67 39.24 -15.23
C ALA A 96 -6.67 39.26 -14.08
N VAL A 97 -7.97 39.28 -14.39
CA VAL A 97 -9.05 39.20 -13.40
C VAL A 97 -9.47 37.76 -13.30
N ILE A 98 -9.39 37.17 -12.11
CA ILE A 98 -9.88 35.83 -11.84
C ILE A 98 -11.33 35.98 -11.30
N SER A 99 -12.34 35.67 -12.11
CA SER A 99 -13.72 35.67 -11.68
C SER A 99 -14.28 34.24 -11.61
N LYS A 100 -14.84 33.89 -10.46
CA LYS A 100 -15.58 32.63 -10.28
C LYS A 100 -17.04 32.88 -10.66
N THR A 101 -17.51 32.24 -11.73
CA THR A 101 -18.88 32.37 -12.15
C THR A 101 -19.72 31.24 -11.58
N GLU A 102 -20.62 31.54 -10.63
CA GLU A 102 -21.47 30.56 -9.94
C GLU A 102 -22.56 29.89 -10.81
N LYS A 103 -22.75 30.35 -12.05
CA LYS A 103 -23.89 29.93 -12.91
C LYS A 103 -23.55 28.90 -13.99
N ASP A 104 -22.30 28.44 -14.11
CA ASP A 104 -21.94 27.49 -15.16
C ASP A 104 -21.86 26.07 -14.61
N PRO A 105 -22.64 25.10 -15.13
CA PRO A 105 -22.60 23.71 -14.65
C PRO A 105 -21.25 23.02 -14.86
N GLN A 106 -20.34 23.61 -15.64
CA GLN A 106 -18.98 23.12 -15.85
C GLN A 106 -17.94 23.78 -14.96
N LYS A 107 -18.33 24.68 -14.03
CA LYS A 107 -17.40 25.41 -13.14
C LYS A 107 -16.19 25.95 -13.89
N LEU A 108 -16.41 26.91 -14.78
CA LEU A 108 -15.37 27.52 -15.58
C LEU A 108 -14.69 28.66 -14.82
N LEU A 109 -13.34 28.70 -14.86
CA LEU A 109 -12.57 29.87 -14.44
C LEU A 109 -12.49 30.84 -15.62
N ARG A 110 -12.95 32.07 -15.45
CA ARG A 110 -12.80 33.14 -16.45
C ARG A 110 -11.56 33.98 -16.13
N ILE A 111 -10.67 34.10 -17.08
CA ILE A 111 -9.55 35.04 -17.02
C ILE A 111 -9.81 36.07 -18.09
N THR A 112 -10.05 37.31 -17.65
CA THR A 112 -10.28 38.44 -18.57
C THR A 112 -8.97 39.25 -18.67
N ALA A 113 -8.41 39.34 -19.86
CA ALA A 113 -7.28 40.20 -20.11
C ALA A 113 -7.76 41.64 -20.29
N ALA A 114 -7.02 42.62 -19.77
CA ALA A 114 -7.32 44.06 -19.92
C ALA A 114 -7.41 44.53 -21.40
N SER A 115 -6.89 43.74 -22.32
CA SER A 115 -6.97 43.94 -23.78
C SER A 115 -8.25 43.42 -24.46
N GLY A 116 -9.25 42.97 -23.72
CA GLY A 116 -10.56 42.59 -24.25
C GLY A 116 -10.75 41.16 -24.73
N GLY A 117 -9.84 40.25 -24.42
CA GLY A 117 -10.01 38.81 -24.69
C GLY A 117 -10.55 38.05 -23.45
N GLU A 118 -11.62 37.29 -23.60
CA GLU A 118 -12.16 36.43 -22.56
C GLU A 118 -11.77 34.97 -22.84
N ILE A 119 -11.17 34.28 -21.86
CA ILE A 119 -10.75 32.90 -21.98
C ILE A 119 -11.44 32.10 -20.87
N SER A 120 -12.25 31.09 -21.24
CA SER A 120 -12.99 30.23 -20.32
C SER A 120 -12.35 28.84 -20.24
N TYR A 121 -12.19 28.29 -19.03
CA TYR A 121 -11.53 26.99 -18.79
C TYR A 121 -12.29 26.13 -17.77
N PRO A 122 -12.30 24.78 -17.92
CA PRO A 122 -12.87 23.87 -16.92
C PRO A 122 -11.98 23.77 -15.66
N GLU A 123 -12.56 23.65 -14.49
CA GLU A 123 -11.94 23.76 -13.15
C GLU A 123 -10.83 22.71 -12.82
N ALA A 124 -10.55 21.76 -13.70
CA ALA A 124 -9.66 20.63 -13.45
C ALA A 124 -8.52 20.45 -14.46
N ALA A 125 -8.14 21.47 -15.23
CA ALA A 125 -7.13 21.35 -16.27
C ALA A 125 -5.92 22.28 -16.04
N VAL A 126 -4.79 21.88 -16.60
CA VAL A 126 -3.59 22.73 -16.75
C VAL A 126 -3.89 23.73 -17.86
N TYR A 127 -3.84 25.03 -17.56
CA TYR A 127 -4.25 26.07 -18.48
C TYR A 127 -3.06 26.66 -19.23
N THR A 128 -3.19 26.74 -20.55
CA THR A 128 -2.24 27.43 -21.42
C THR A 128 -2.87 28.73 -21.92
N VAL A 129 -2.39 29.86 -21.44
CA VAL A 129 -2.85 31.15 -21.91
C VAL A 129 -2.01 31.54 -23.13
N SER A 130 -2.64 31.61 -24.33
CA SER A 130 -2.00 32.09 -25.54
C SER A 130 -2.44 33.53 -25.81
N TYR A 131 -1.48 34.45 -25.97
CA TYR A 131 -1.78 35.83 -26.28
C TYR A 131 -1.72 36.09 -27.80
N PRO A 132 -2.81 36.61 -28.41
CA PRO A 132 -2.74 37.18 -29.76
C PRO A 132 -2.04 38.56 -29.69
N GLY A 133 -0.83 38.66 -30.15
CA GLY A 133 -0.14 39.95 -30.24
C GLY A 133 1.37 39.93 -30.09
N LEU A 134 1.96 38.80 -29.74
CA LEU A 134 3.43 38.64 -29.69
C LEU A 134 3.88 37.64 -30.77
N PRO A 135 4.29 38.13 -31.97
CA PRO A 135 4.83 37.24 -33.00
C PRO A 135 6.16 36.67 -32.51
N GLY A 136 6.21 35.37 -32.28
CA GLY A 136 7.43 34.63 -31.94
C GLY A 136 7.57 34.11 -30.52
N LEU A 137 6.85 34.63 -29.52
CA LEU A 137 6.81 34.09 -28.16
C LEU A 137 5.38 33.71 -27.83
N ARG A 138 5.18 32.43 -27.50
CA ARG A 138 3.93 31.95 -26.89
C ARG A 138 4.24 31.65 -25.41
N PRO A 139 4.08 32.61 -24.48
CA PRO A 139 4.21 32.33 -23.07
C PRO A 139 3.08 31.35 -22.68
N LYS A 140 3.44 30.24 -22.10
CA LYS A 140 2.46 29.30 -21.53
C LYS A 140 2.47 29.51 -20.03
N ILE A 141 1.38 29.98 -19.51
CA ILE A 141 1.14 30.09 -18.06
C ILE A 141 0.16 29.00 -17.67
N HIS A 142 0.61 28.07 -16.85
CA HIS A 142 -0.23 26.99 -16.33
C HIS A 142 -0.72 27.36 -14.94
N PHE A 143 -2.03 27.52 -14.78
CA PHE A 143 -2.66 27.71 -13.47
C PHE A 143 -3.13 26.36 -12.94
N ILE A 144 -2.66 25.96 -11.77
CA ILE A 144 -3.15 24.79 -11.07
C ILE A 144 -3.94 25.30 -9.87
N LEU A 145 -5.26 25.14 -9.91
CA LEU A 145 -6.14 25.54 -8.82
C LEU A 145 -6.11 24.51 -7.68
N PRO A 146 -6.30 24.97 -6.42
CA PRO A 146 -6.44 24.06 -5.31
C PRO A 146 -7.71 23.21 -5.48
N GLU A 147 -7.56 21.90 -5.34
CA GLU A 147 -8.68 20.98 -5.35
C GLU A 147 -9.33 20.91 -3.98
N ALA A 148 -10.67 20.93 -3.92
CA ALA A 148 -11.42 20.76 -2.67
C ALA A 148 -11.07 19.44 -1.97
N PRO A 149 -11.18 19.34 -0.63
CA PRO A 149 -10.95 18.09 0.09
C PRO A 149 -11.78 16.95 -0.51
N TYR A 150 -11.17 15.77 -0.64
CA TYR A 150 -11.86 14.61 -1.20
C TYR A 150 -12.75 13.95 -0.14
N SER A 151 -13.89 13.44 -0.54
CA SER A 151 -14.82 12.77 0.39
C SER A 151 -14.28 11.41 0.84
N LEU A 152 -14.08 11.21 2.14
CA LEU A 152 -13.63 9.94 2.71
C LEU A 152 -14.57 8.76 2.40
N PRO A 153 -15.92 8.89 2.50
CA PRO A 153 -16.82 7.83 2.06
C PRO A 153 -16.69 7.48 0.58
N GLN A 154 -16.48 8.47 -0.28
CA GLN A 154 -16.27 8.28 -1.71
C GLN A 154 -14.95 7.56 -2.01
N PHE A 155 -13.90 7.86 -1.23
CA PHE A 155 -12.62 7.17 -1.30
C PHE A 155 -12.75 5.69 -0.91
N LEU A 156 -13.37 5.39 0.24
CA LEU A 156 -13.45 4.03 0.77
C LEU A 156 -14.45 3.15 -0.01
N ALA A 157 -15.61 3.70 -0.39
CA ALA A 157 -16.71 2.97 -1.02
C ALA A 157 -16.77 3.12 -2.55
N GLY A 158 -15.97 4.02 -3.12
CA GLY A 158 -15.92 4.23 -4.57
C GLY A 158 -15.37 3.00 -5.28
N THR A 159 -15.93 2.67 -6.44
CA THR A 159 -15.59 1.48 -7.24
C THR A 159 -14.67 1.78 -8.42
N GLN A 160 -14.37 3.06 -8.67
CA GLN A 160 -13.55 3.49 -9.81
C GLN A 160 -12.28 4.15 -9.33
N TRP A 161 -11.15 3.75 -9.94
CA TRP A 161 -9.83 4.32 -9.71
C TRP A 161 -9.27 4.84 -11.04
N HIS A 162 -9.42 6.15 -11.29
CA HIS A 162 -8.94 6.85 -12.48
C HIS A 162 -8.23 8.14 -12.09
N PRO A 163 -7.02 8.06 -11.49
CA PRO A 163 -6.33 9.23 -10.93
C PRO A 163 -5.84 10.23 -11.98
N THR A 164 -5.59 9.77 -13.22
CA THR A 164 -4.95 10.57 -14.27
C THR A 164 -5.95 11.39 -15.09
N TYR A 165 -7.12 10.83 -15.39
CA TYR A 165 -8.11 11.48 -16.27
C TYR A 165 -9.24 12.14 -15.48
N ASP A 166 -9.93 11.35 -14.67
CA ASP A 166 -11.17 11.80 -14.01
C ASP A 166 -10.95 12.23 -12.56
N LYS A 167 -9.71 12.06 -12.04
CA LYS A 167 -9.36 12.32 -10.64
C LYS A 167 -10.28 11.63 -9.63
N VAL A 168 -10.73 10.43 -9.98
CA VAL A 168 -11.58 9.57 -9.14
C VAL A 168 -10.71 8.58 -8.39
N TYR A 169 -10.89 8.53 -7.06
CA TYR A 169 -10.01 7.79 -6.15
C TYR A 169 -10.81 6.79 -5.29
N GLY A 170 -11.62 5.95 -5.91
CA GLY A 170 -12.34 4.89 -5.21
C GLY A 170 -11.51 3.63 -5.03
N ILE A 171 -11.35 3.14 -3.79
CA ILE A 171 -10.45 2.01 -3.47
C ILE A 171 -11.17 0.72 -3.07
N LEU A 172 -12.51 0.68 -3.10
CA LEU A 172 -13.26 -0.52 -2.69
C LEU A 172 -12.83 -1.81 -3.42
N PRO A 173 -12.59 -1.82 -4.76
CA PRO A 173 -12.14 -3.02 -5.45
C PRO A 173 -10.78 -3.52 -4.92
N MET A 174 -9.88 -2.61 -4.55
CA MET A 174 -8.55 -2.95 -4.04
C MET A 174 -8.61 -3.45 -2.59
N ILE A 175 -9.52 -2.91 -1.76
CA ILE A 175 -9.80 -3.43 -0.42
C ILE A 175 -10.28 -4.87 -0.53
N LEU A 176 -11.31 -5.11 -1.37
CA LEU A 176 -11.86 -6.45 -1.61
C LEU A 176 -10.78 -7.39 -2.19
N GLY A 177 -9.99 -6.92 -3.15
CA GLY A 177 -8.87 -7.66 -3.71
C GLY A 177 -7.86 -8.11 -2.65
N THR A 178 -7.44 -7.19 -1.78
CA THR A 178 -6.49 -7.49 -0.69
C THR A 178 -7.07 -8.52 0.28
N VAL A 179 -8.33 -8.34 0.69
CA VAL A 179 -9.01 -9.25 1.63
C VAL A 179 -9.19 -10.63 1.02
N LEU A 180 -9.70 -10.72 -0.21
CA LEU A 180 -9.99 -12.00 -0.86
C LEU A 180 -8.72 -12.79 -1.19
N VAL A 181 -7.66 -12.13 -1.71
CA VAL A 181 -6.37 -12.79 -1.95
C VAL A 181 -5.78 -13.31 -0.65
N SER A 182 -5.75 -12.48 0.41
CA SER A 182 -5.14 -12.87 1.69
C SER A 182 -5.95 -13.95 2.39
N LEU A 183 -7.28 -13.80 2.46
CA LEU A 183 -8.16 -14.80 3.10
C LEU A 183 -8.13 -16.11 2.33
N GLY A 184 -8.17 -16.06 1.00
CA GLY A 184 -8.04 -17.25 0.15
C GLY A 184 -6.71 -17.97 0.38
N ALA A 185 -5.59 -17.23 0.43
CA ALA A 185 -4.28 -17.79 0.70
C ALA A 185 -4.19 -18.47 2.08
N ILE A 186 -4.83 -17.90 3.10
CA ILE A 186 -4.90 -18.48 4.43
C ILE A 186 -5.73 -19.76 4.43
N LEU A 187 -6.92 -19.74 3.84
CA LEU A 187 -7.81 -20.89 3.77
C LEU A 187 -7.17 -22.09 3.04
N VAL A 188 -6.43 -21.81 1.97
CA VAL A 188 -5.75 -22.84 1.18
C VAL A 188 -4.41 -23.26 1.79
N GLY A 189 -3.64 -22.31 2.35
CA GLY A 189 -2.26 -22.55 2.82
C GLY A 189 -2.15 -23.05 4.25
N VAL A 190 -3.01 -22.61 5.17
CA VAL A 190 -2.89 -22.98 6.61
C VAL A 190 -3.10 -24.48 6.85
N PRO A 191 -4.14 -25.15 6.31
CA PRO A 191 -4.34 -26.58 6.58
C PRO A 191 -3.13 -27.44 6.16
N PRO A 192 -2.60 -27.36 4.93
CA PRO A 192 -1.43 -28.15 4.56
C PRO A 192 -0.18 -27.75 5.35
N ALA A 193 -0.02 -26.47 5.74
CA ALA A 193 1.11 -26.04 6.57
C ALA A 193 1.10 -26.72 7.95
N ILE A 194 -0.05 -26.77 8.63
CA ILE A 194 -0.20 -27.43 9.92
C ILE A 194 0.05 -28.93 9.76
N LEU A 195 -0.55 -29.58 8.76
CA LEU A 195 -0.35 -31.01 8.51
C LEU A 195 1.13 -31.33 8.24
N CYS A 196 1.81 -30.52 7.45
CA CYS A 196 3.23 -30.66 7.18
C CYS A 196 4.07 -30.49 8.46
N ALA A 197 3.76 -29.51 9.29
CA ALA A 197 4.45 -29.29 10.56
C ALA A 197 4.27 -30.49 11.54
N LEU A 198 3.06 -31.02 11.63
CA LEU A 198 2.76 -32.23 12.43
C LEU A 198 3.56 -33.45 11.93
N PHE A 199 3.58 -33.63 10.61
CA PHE A 199 4.32 -34.74 9.99
C PHE A 199 5.83 -34.64 10.23
N LEU A 200 6.40 -33.44 10.04
CA LEU A 200 7.80 -33.17 10.28
C LEU A 200 8.24 -33.33 11.73
N GLY A 201 7.36 -32.90 12.66
CA GLY A 201 7.64 -32.93 14.08
C GLY A 201 7.73 -34.33 14.67
N GLU A 202 6.84 -35.25 14.26
CA GLU A 202 6.60 -36.50 14.97
C GLU A 202 6.68 -37.79 14.13
N PHE A 203 6.50 -37.71 12.81
CA PHE A 203 6.43 -38.90 11.96
C PHE A 203 7.69 -39.13 11.14
N LEU A 204 8.41 -38.07 10.82
CA LEU A 204 9.57 -38.19 9.96
C LEU A 204 10.83 -38.60 10.77
N PRO A 205 11.61 -39.59 10.27
CA PRO A 205 12.91 -39.91 10.87
C PRO A 205 13.82 -38.69 10.99
N ALA A 206 14.58 -38.57 12.08
CA ALA A 206 15.36 -37.37 12.42
C ALA A 206 16.24 -36.85 11.27
N LYS A 207 16.88 -37.73 10.50
CA LYS A 207 17.71 -37.36 9.33
C LYS A 207 16.90 -36.73 8.21
N LEU A 208 15.75 -37.32 7.88
CA LEU A 208 14.86 -36.77 6.82
C LEU A 208 14.20 -35.48 7.28
N ALA A 209 13.81 -35.41 8.54
CA ALA A 209 13.25 -34.19 9.13
C ALA A 209 14.27 -33.02 9.08
N ALA A 210 15.54 -33.29 9.33
CA ALA A 210 16.60 -32.27 9.22
C ALA A 210 16.74 -31.74 7.79
N ILE A 211 16.74 -32.64 6.80
CA ILE A 211 16.82 -32.24 5.37
C ILE A 211 15.58 -31.42 4.97
N ALA A 212 14.37 -31.90 5.37
CA ALA A 212 13.12 -31.20 5.04
C ALA A 212 13.05 -29.80 5.68
N ARG A 213 13.52 -29.64 6.93
CA ARG A 213 13.63 -28.31 7.59
C ARG A 213 14.56 -27.39 6.84
N ALA A 214 15.77 -27.89 6.50
CA ALA A 214 16.71 -27.09 5.71
C ALA A 214 16.07 -26.63 4.37
N GLY A 215 15.30 -27.51 3.71
CA GLY A 215 14.56 -27.14 2.50
C GLY A 215 13.49 -26.05 2.76
N ILE A 216 12.74 -26.17 3.85
CA ILE A 216 11.70 -25.20 4.24
C ILE A 216 12.34 -23.84 4.60
N GLU A 217 13.47 -23.86 5.31
CA GLU A 217 14.23 -22.64 5.65
C GLU A 217 14.77 -21.96 4.39
N LEU A 218 15.28 -22.72 3.43
CA LEU A 218 15.70 -22.20 2.13
C LEU A 218 14.52 -21.56 1.38
N LEU A 219 13.36 -22.23 1.34
CA LEU A 219 12.15 -21.66 0.75
C LEU A 219 11.72 -20.37 1.44
N ALA A 220 11.77 -20.31 2.78
CA ALA A 220 11.47 -19.08 3.52
C ALA A 220 12.40 -17.90 3.17
N GLY A 221 13.64 -18.18 2.76
CA GLY A 221 14.64 -17.19 2.36
C GLY A 221 14.53 -16.71 0.91
N ILE A 222 13.70 -17.35 0.07
CA ILE A 222 13.55 -16.96 -1.34
C ILE A 222 12.86 -15.57 -1.41
N PRO A 223 13.41 -14.61 -2.20
CA PRO A 223 12.75 -13.33 -2.46
C PRO A 223 11.36 -13.50 -3.08
N SER A 224 10.39 -12.68 -2.66
CA SER A 224 8.99 -12.78 -3.14
C SER A 224 8.85 -12.62 -4.65
N VAL A 225 9.72 -11.82 -5.28
CA VAL A 225 9.75 -11.68 -6.75
C VAL A 225 10.00 -13.02 -7.44
N VAL A 226 10.86 -13.88 -6.90
CA VAL A 226 11.15 -15.20 -7.49
C VAL A 226 9.92 -16.10 -7.40
N TYR A 227 9.21 -16.07 -6.26
CA TYR A 227 7.92 -16.73 -6.12
C TYR A 227 6.90 -16.22 -7.15
N GLY A 228 6.83 -14.90 -7.33
CA GLY A 228 5.95 -14.28 -8.32
C GLY A 228 6.30 -14.72 -9.76
N PHE A 229 7.59 -14.83 -10.06
CA PHE A 229 8.06 -15.32 -11.36
C PHE A 229 7.68 -16.78 -11.60
N PHE A 230 7.84 -17.63 -10.59
CA PHE A 230 7.35 -19.00 -10.62
C PHE A 230 5.83 -19.05 -10.85
N GLY A 231 5.08 -18.21 -10.11
CA GLY A 231 3.64 -18.07 -10.28
C GLY A 231 3.24 -17.70 -11.70
N LEU A 232 3.93 -16.73 -12.30
CA LEU A 232 3.69 -16.27 -13.66
C LEU A 232 3.99 -17.35 -14.70
N MET A 233 5.06 -18.14 -14.51
CA MET A 233 5.51 -19.13 -15.49
C MET A 233 4.82 -20.49 -15.36
N VAL A 234 4.32 -20.84 -14.15
CA VAL A 234 3.76 -22.16 -13.87
C VAL A 234 2.29 -22.10 -13.48
N ILE A 235 1.95 -21.26 -12.48
CA ILE A 235 0.58 -21.21 -11.93
C ILE A 235 -0.38 -20.56 -12.92
N VAL A 236 0.00 -19.42 -13.47
CA VAL A 236 -0.86 -18.67 -14.42
C VAL A 236 -1.17 -19.51 -15.67
N PRO A 237 -0.20 -20.13 -16.37
CA PRO A 237 -0.50 -21.02 -17.47
C PRO A 237 -1.31 -22.25 -17.06
N GLY A 238 -1.07 -22.81 -15.88
CA GLY A 238 -1.85 -23.92 -15.34
C GLY A 238 -3.31 -23.55 -15.14
N VAL A 239 -3.60 -22.41 -14.50
CA VAL A 239 -4.97 -21.90 -14.35
C VAL A 239 -5.62 -21.65 -15.69
N LYS A 240 -4.90 -21.03 -16.63
CA LYS A 240 -5.39 -20.81 -17.99
C LYS A 240 -5.82 -22.11 -18.68
N GLN A 241 -5.01 -23.16 -18.60
CA GLN A 241 -5.30 -24.45 -19.23
C GLN A 241 -6.45 -25.20 -18.57
N ILE A 242 -6.46 -25.23 -17.22
CA ILE A 242 -7.45 -25.97 -16.46
C ILE A 242 -8.87 -25.38 -16.64
N PHE A 243 -8.98 -24.05 -16.62
CA PHE A 243 -10.26 -23.35 -16.68
C PHE A 243 -10.63 -22.85 -18.09
N GLY A 244 -9.76 -23.01 -19.09
CA GLY A 244 -10.03 -22.63 -20.49
C GLY A 244 -10.21 -21.11 -20.68
N VAL A 245 -9.61 -20.27 -19.82
CA VAL A 245 -9.74 -18.82 -19.86
C VAL A 245 -8.69 -18.17 -20.78
N SER A 246 -8.96 -16.95 -21.24
CA SER A 246 -8.04 -16.20 -22.11
C SER A 246 -6.75 -15.81 -21.39
N SER A 247 -6.84 -15.48 -20.10
CA SER A 247 -5.70 -15.18 -19.22
C SER A 247 -5.87 -15.93 -17.90
N GLY A 248 -4.79 -16.54 -17.41
CA GLY A 248 -4.78 -17.17 -16.09
C GLY A 248 -4.39 -16.19 -14.95
N ASN A 249 -4.08 -14.93 -15.28
CA ASN A 249 -3.84 -13.91 -14.26
C ASN A 249 -5.14 -13.54 -13.56
N GLY A 250 -5.17 -13.64 -12.23
CA GLY A 250 -6.37 -13.30 -11.47
C GLY A 250 -6.31 -13.68 -10.00
N LEU A 251 -7.45 -13.58 -9.33
CA LEU A 251 -7.60 -13.85 -7.91
C LEU A 251 -7.12 -15.27 -7.56
N LEU A 252 -7.53 -16.29 -8.33
CA LEU A 252 -7.17 -17.70 -8.05
C LEU A 252 -5.66 -17.93 -8.13
N SER A 253 -5.00 -17.40 -9.14
CA SER A 253 -3.53 -17.51 -9.29
C SER A 253 -2.79 -16.80 -8.18
N ALA A 254 -3.29 -15.63 -7.75
CA ALA A 254 -2.74 -14.90 -6.61
C ALA A 254 -2.93 -15.68 -5.29
N VAL A 255 -4.10 -16.27 -5.07
CA VAL A 255 -4.40 -17.11 -3.90
C VAL A 255 -3.47 -18.32 -3.83
N ILE A 256 -3.32 -19.07 -4.94
CA ILE A 256 -2.44 -20.26 -4.97
C ILE A 256 -1.00 -19.84 -4.72
N MET A 257 -0.52 -18.79 -5.40
CA MET A 257 0.85 -18.31 -5.25
C MET A 257 1.15 -17.88 -3.81
N LEU A 258 0.26 -17.11 -3.24
CA LEU A 258 0.43 -16.60 -1.89
C LEU A 258 0.31 -17.71 -0.84
N SER A 259 -0.55 -18.71 -1.08
CA SER A 259 -0.64 -19.92 -0.23
C SER A 259 0.70 -20.64 -0.14
N VAL A 260 1.35 -20.86 -1.28
CA VAL A 260 2.67 -21.51 -1.33
C VAL A 260 3.71 -20.70 -0.57
N MET A 261 3.69 -19.39 -0.71
CA MET A 261 4.67 -18.49 -0.10
C MET A 261 4.56 -18.41 1.43
N ILE A 262 3.36 -18.55 2.00
CA ILE A 262 3.18 -18.52 3.46
C ILE A 262 3.46 -19.85 4.15
N LEU A 263 3.46 -20.98 3.41
CA LEU A 263 3.69 -22.32 3.95
C LEU A 263 4.95 -22.42 4.81
N PRO A 264 6.15 -22.02 4.33
CA PRO A 264 7.38 -22.21 5.11
C PRO A 264 7.34 -21.53 6.48
N THR A 265 6.79 -20.33 6.54
CA THR A 265 6.68 -19.56 7.78
C THR A 265 5.77 -20.23 8.80
N ILE A 266 4.59 -20.69 8.35
CA ILE A 266 3.63 -21.35 9.24
C ILE A 266 4.16 -22.71 9.69
N ILE A 267 4.77 -23.49 8.80
CA ILE A 267 5.36 -24.81 9.11
C ILE A 267 6.43 -24.67 10.18
N ALA A 268 7.41 -23.76 9.99
CA ALA A 268 8.55 -23.61 10.90
C ALA A 268 8.10 -23.26 12.34
N ILE A 269 7.17 -22.30 12.47
CA ILE A 269 6.68 -21.87 13.78
C ILE A 269 5.81 -22.93 14.42
N THR A 270 4.91 -23.57 13.66
CA THR A 270 4.04 -24.61 14.15
C THR A 270 4.83 -25.83 14.60
N GLU A 271 5.80 -26.31 13.82
CA GLU A 271 6.69 -27.42 14.19
C GLU A 271 7.47 -27.14 15.46
N THR A 272 8.10 -25.96 15.54
CA THR A 272 8.84 -25.55 16.74
C THR A 272 7.96 -25.56 17.99
N SER A 273 6.71 -25.09 17.84
CA SER A 273 5.75 -25.03 18.94
C SER A 273 5.29 -26.43 19.40
N ILE A 274 5.09 -27.36 18.48
CA ILE A 274 4.73 -28.74 18.80
C ILE A 274 5.91 -29.44 19.52
N ARG A 275 7.13 -29.22 19.06
CA ARG A 275 8.33 -29.79 19.69
C ARG A 275 8.62 -29.22 21.07
N ALA A 276 8.14 -28.02 21.36
CA ALA A 276 8.26 -27.41 22.68
C ALA A 276 7.31 -28.01 23.73
N VAL A 277 6.33 -28.84 23.32
CA VAL A 277 5.43 -29.54 24.25
C VAL A 277 6.23 -30.53 25.11
N PRO A 278 6.15 -30.47 26.45
CA PRO A 278 6.90 -31.37 27.34
C PRO A 278 6.62 -32.85 27.05
N ARG A 279 7.67 -33.67 27.03
CA ARG A 279 7.56 -35.11 26.75
C ARG A 279 6.67 -35.85 27.75
N SER A 280 6.57 -35.37 28.98
CA SER A 280 5.69 -35.95 30.02
C SER A 280 4.23 -35.97 29.57
N HIS A 281 3.73 -35.00 28.83
CA HIS A 281 2.36 -35.00 28.31
C HIS A 281 2.16 -36.09 27.24
N TRP A 282 3.18 -36.33 26.41
CA TRP A 282 3.19 -37.38 25.40
C TRP A 282 3.16 -38.75 26.05
N GLU A 283 4.07 -38.96 27.00
CA GLU A 283 4.24 -40.21 27.71
C GLU A 283 2.99 -40.58 28.52
N ALA A 284 2.39 -39.60 29.21
CA ALA A 284 1.14 -39.80 29.96
C ALA A 284 -0.02 -40.24 29.05
N SER A 285 -0.17 -39.60 27.89
CA SER A 285 -1.23 -39.97 26.92
C SER A 285 -1.02 -41.38 26.35
N LEU A 286 0.21 -41.70 25.98
CA LEU A 286 0.55 -43.03 25.46
C LEU A 286 0.39 -44.11 26.53
N ALA A 287 0.71 -43.83 27.80
CA ALA A 287 0.52 -44.75 28.91
C ALA A 287 -0.98 -45.06 29.17
N LEU A 288 -1.89 -44.14 28.86
CA LEU A 288 -3.34 -44.33 28.89
C LEU A 288 -3.86 -45.11 27.67
N GLY A 289 -2.99 -45.59 26.77
CA GLY A 289 -3.36 -46.38 25.60
C GLY A 289 -3.72 -45.56 24.35
N ALA A 290 -3.53 -44.25 24.36
CA ALA A 290 -3.77 -43.46 23.17
C ALA A 290 -2.73 -43.75 22.08
N SER A 291 -3.16 -43.77 20.82
CA SER A 291 -2.23 -43.87 19.68
C SER A 291 -1.40 -42.58 19.51
N LYS A 292 -0.27 -42.64 18.81
CA LYS A 292 0.52 -41.44 18.47
C LYS A 292 -0.31 -40.33 17.79
N MET A 293 -1.20 -40.71 16.89
CA MET A 293 -2.07 -39.76 16.18
C MET A 293 -3.09 -39.13 17.16
N GLN A 294 -3.67 -39.89 18.06
CA GLN A 294 -4.57 -39.36 19.09
C GLN A 294 -3.85 -38.44 20.04
N THR A 295 -2.66 -38.82 20.51
CA THR A 295 -1.81 -37.95 21.35
C THR A 295 -1.46 -36.61 20.62
N LEU A 296 -1.14 -36.69 19.34
CA LEU A 296 -0.81 -35.49 18.55
C LEU A 296 -2.02 -34.55 18.44
N TRP A 297 -3.20 -35.05 18.08
CA TRP A 297 -4.38 -34.19 17.84
C TRP A 297 -5.03 -33.72 19.14
N PHE A 298 -5.09 -34.55 20.18
CA PHE A 298 -5.85 -34.23 21.38
C PHE A 298 -4.99 -33.73 22.55
N VAL A 299 -3.67 -33.92 22.50
CA VAL A 299 -2.77 -33.47 23.55
C VAL A 299 -1.74 -32.47 23.04
N ALA A 300 -0.93 -32.82 22.05
CA ALA A 300 0.19 -31.98 21.62
C ALA A 300 -0.29 -30.70 20.89
N LEU A 301 -1.18 -30.83 19.91
CA LEU A 301 -1.69 -29.71 19.15
C LEU A 301 -2.45 -28.68 20.01
N PRO A 302 -3.34 -29.08 20.93
CA PRO A 302 -3.96 -28.16 21.88
C PRO A 302 -2.96 -27.50 22.83
N HIS A 303 -1.90 -28.18 23.27
CA HIS A 303 -0.84 -27.56 24.07
C HIS A 303 0.00 -26.54 23.26
N ALA A 304 0.25 -26.82 21.99
CA ALA A 304 1.00 -25.97 21.08
C ALA A 304 0.17 -24.82 20.47
N HIS A 305 -1.14 -24.72 20.77
CA HIS A 305 -2.09 -23.84 20.08
C HIS A 305 -1.64 -22.38 20.01
N SER A 306 -1.01 -21.86 21.08
CA SER A 306 -0.54 -20.47 21.12
C SER A 306 0.53 -20.20 20.06
N GLY A 307 1.43 -21.15 19.84
CA GLY A 307 2.46 -21.05 18.82
C GLY A 307 1.90 -21.29 17.41
N VAL A 308 0.96 -22.22 17.25
CA VAL A 308 0.25 -22.44 15.98
C VAL A 308 -0.46 -21.15 15.54
N ILE A 309 -1.20 -20.52 16.45
CA ILE A 309 -1.86 -19.24 16.17
C ILE A 309 -0.82 -18.16 15.82
N ALA A 310 0.30 -18.10 16.52
CA ALA A 310 1.38 -17.14 16.19
C ALA A 310 1.94 -17.38 14.79
N GLY A 311 2.14 -18.63 14.38
CA GLY A 311 2.55 -19.00 13.03
C GLY A 311 1.54 -18.56 11.96
N ILE A 312 0.24 -18.80 12.22
CA ILE A 312 -0.84 -18.35 11.33
C ILE A 312 -0.86 -16.83 11.23
N MET A 313 -0.75 -16.11 12.36
CA MET A 313 -0.72 -14.64 12.37
C MET A 313 0.43 -14.08 11.54
N LEU A 314 1.62 -14.66 11.68
CA LEU A 314 2.76 -14.23 10.90
C LEU A 314 2.56 -14.50 9.40
N GLY A 315 1.95 -15.64 9.06
CA GLY A 315 1.52 -15.95 7.69
C GLY A 315 0.51 -14.94 7.14
N ILE A 316 -0.51 -14.56 7.93
CA ILE A 316 -1.50 -13.54 7.59
C ILE A 316 -0.84 -12.18 7.34
N SER A 317 0.01 -11.73 8.27
CA SER A 317 0.70 -10.44 8.15
C SER A 317 1.57 -10.40 6.89
N ARG A 318 2.24 -11.51 6.56
CA ARG A 318 3.01 -11.65 5.33
C ARG A 318 2.12 -11.61 4.09
N ALA A 319 0.97 -12.32 4.11
CA ALA A 319 0.02 -12.34 3.01
C ALA A 319 -0.56 -10.96 2.68
N LEU A 320 -0.95 -10.20 3.70
CA LEU A 320 -1.50 -8.85 3.55
C LEU A 320 -0.48 -7.84 3.01
N GLY A 321 0.78 -7.99 3.41
CA GLY A 321 1.86 -7.11 2.99
C GLY A 321 2.51 -7.49 1.66
N GLU A 322 2.12 -8.64 1.06
CA GLU A 322 2.77 -9.10 -0.16
C GLU A 322 2.42 -8.20 -1.36
N THR A 323 3.46 -7.83 -2.07
CA THR A 323 3.35 -6.88 -3.18
C THR A 323 3.84 -7.49 -4.48
N MET A 324 5.12 -7.89 -4.54
CA MET A 324 5.77 -8.22 -5.81
C MET A 324 5.27 -9.53 -6.41
N ALA A 325 5.07 -10.57 -5.60
CA ALA A 325 4.53 -11.82 -6.09
C ALA A 325 3.10 -11.65 -6.62
N VAL A 326 2.28 -10.86 -5.92
CA VAL A 326 0.89 -10.60 -6.33
C VAL A 326 0.82 -9.78 -7.62
N ILE A 327 1.64 -8.73 -7.78
CA ILE A 327 1.69 -7.92 -9.02
C ILE A 327 1.91 -8.80 -10.26
N LEU A 328 2.75 -9.82 -10.16
CA LEU A 328 3.10 -10.66 -11.30
C LEU A 328 1.98 -11.62 -11.72
N VAL A 329 1.10 -12.03 -10.81
CA VAL A 329 0.09 -13.08 -11.06
C VAL A 329 -1.36 -12.63 -11.00
N ALA A 330 -1.64 -11.46 -10.41
CA ALA A 330 -3.01 -11.02 -10.12
C ALA A 330 -3.72 -10.33 -11.30
N GLY A 331 -2.96 -9.87 -12.32
CA GLY A 331 -3.50 -9.16 -13.48
C GLY A 331 -3.70 -7.67 -13.30
N ASN A 332 -3.75 -7.16 -12.06
CA ASN A 332 -3.74 -5.75 -11.65
C ASN A 332 -4.89 -4.86 -12.16
N SER A 333 -6.07 -5.40 -12.37
CA SER A 333 -7.27 -4.61 -12.70
C SER A 333 -7.95 -4.07 -11.44
N ALA A 334 -8.22 -2.76 -11.43
CA ALA A 334 -8.91 -2.08 -10.32
C ALA A 334 -10.44 -2.12 -10.50
N GLN A 335 -11.01 -3.31 -10.67
CA GLN A 335 -12.44 -3.54 -10.88
C GLN A 335 -13.03 -4.41 -9.79
N LEU A 336 -14.36 -4.37 -9.63
CA LEU A 336 -15.07 -5.27 -8.73
C LEU A 336 -14.90 -6.72 -9.20
N ILE A 337 -14.73 -7.61 -8.23
CA ILE A 337 -14.47 -9.03 -8.45
C ILE A 337 -15.80 -9.77 -8.47
N HIS A 338 -16.10 -10.47 -9.56
CA HIS A 338 -17.31 -11.28 -9.73
C HIS A 338 -16.99 -12.78 -9.77
N SER A 339 -15.75 -13.14 -10.13
CA SER A 339 -15.30 -14.51 -10.26
C SER A 339 -13.91 -14.72 -9.66
N PRO A 340 -13.59 -15.91 -9.13
CA PRO A 340 -12.21 -16.25 -8.74
C PRO A 340 -11.18 -16.16 -9.87
N LEU A 341 -11.62 -16.14 -11.12
CA LEU A 341 -10.75 -16.03 -12.30
C LEU A 341 -10.53 -14.57 -12.74
N ASP A 342 -11.25 -13.62 -12.14
CA ASP A 342 -11.12 -12.21 -12.50
C ASP A 342 -9.75 -11.66 -12.09
N SER A 343 -9.26 -10.75 -12.92
CA SER A 343 -8.09 -9.93 -12.60
C SER A 343 -8.37 -9.06 -11.37
N VAL A 344 -7.44 -9.02 -10.45
CA VAL A 344 -7.56 -8.31 -9.18
C VAL A 344 -6.37 -7.41 -8.92
N ARG A 345 -6.60 -6.28 -8.27
CA ARG A 345 -5.55 -5.38 -7.79
C ARG A 345 -5.63 -5.26 -6.27
N THR A 346 -4.48 -5.38 -5.59
CA THR A 346 -4.40 -5.17 -4.14
C THR A 346 -3.99 -3.72 -3.80
N LEU A 347 -4.21 -3.31 -2.55
CA LEU A 347 -3.78 -1.99 -2.05
C LEU A 347 -2.27 -1.82 -2.17
N THR A 348 -1.50 -2.84 -1.80
CA THR A 348 -0.03 -2.86 -1.91
C THR A 348 0.44 -2.76 -3.35
N ALA A 349 -0.20 -3.49 -4.27
CA ALA A 349 0.09 -3.44 -5.70
C ALA A 349 -0.17 -2.06 -6.29
N THR A 350 -1.26 -1.39 -5.88
CA THR A 350 -1.59 -0.04 -6.34
C THR A 350 -0.51 0.96 -5.96
N ILE A 351 -0.07 0.95 -4.69
CA ILE A 351 1.01 1.83 -4.24
C ILE A 351 2.29 1.56 -5.04
N ALA A 352 2.68 0.29 -5.19
CA ALA A 352 3.93 -0.06 -5.86
C ALA A 352 3.93 0.26 -7.36
N LEU A 353 2.81 0.07 -8.04
CA LEU A 353 2.68 0.33 -9.47
C LEU A 353 2.64 1.83 -9.79
N GLU A 354 2.04 2.64 -8.93
CA GLU A 354 1.72 4.02 -9.27
C GLU A 354 2.60 5.06 -8.56
N MET A 355 3.25 4.73 -7.42
CA MET A 355 4.06 5.68 -6.66
C MET A 355 5.21 6.31 -7.47
N GLY A 356 5.75 5.58 -8.44
CA GLY A 356 6.88 6.04 -9.24
C GLY A 356 6.58 7.22 -10.17
N TYR A 357 5.30 7.39 -10.55
CA TYR A 357 4.88 8.46 -11.46
C TYR A 357 3.78 9.36 -10.89
N ALA A 358 3.23 9.03 -9.73
CA ALA A 358 2.18 9.80 -9.09
C ALA A 358 2.69 11.16 -8.61
N GLN A 359 1.93 12.23 -8.89
CA GLN A 359 2.23 13.59 -8.48
C GLN A 359 1.00 14.25 -7.84
N GLY A 360 1.24 15.27 -7.00
CA GLY A 360 0.19 16.04 -6.36
C GLY A 360 -0.80 15.13 -5.61
N ARG A 361 -2.10 15.37 -5.79
CA ARG A 361 -3.17 14.62 -5.13
C ARG A 361 -3.13 13.12 -5.38
N HIS A 362 -2.75 12.66 -6.57
CA HIS A 362 -2.61 11.24 -6.85
C HIS A 362 -1.61 10.57 -5.89
N ARG A 363 -0.45 11.21 -5.68
CA ARG A 363 0.57 10.74 -4.75
C ARG A 363 0.05 10.71 -3.31
N ASP A 364 -0.67 11.76 -2.89
CA ASP A 364 -1.22 11.85 -1.54
C ASP A 364 -2.29 10.79 -1.30
N MET A 365 -3.12 10.48 -2.30
CA MET A 365 -4.10 9.38 -2.24
C MET A 365 -3.43 8.00 -2.13
N LEU A 366 -2.24 7.80 -2.69
CA LEU A 366 -1.47 6.57 -2.47
C LEU A 366 -0.98 6.44 -1.01
N PHE A 367 -0.62 7.55 -0.35
CA PHE A 367 -0.37 7.54 1.10
C PHE A 367 -1.64 7.21 1.88
N SER A 368 -2.79 7.72 1.44
CA SER A 368 -4.10 7.36 2.04
C SER A 368 -4.40 5.87 1.92
N ILE A 369 -4.08 5.23 0.79
CA ILE A 369 -4.14 3.76 0.64
C ILE A 369 -3.23 3.08 1.67
N GLY A 370 -2.02 3.61 1.90
CA GLY A 370 -1.11 3.11 2.93
C GLY A 370 -1.70 3.17 4.35
N VAL A 371 -2.42 4.26 4.68
CA VAL A 371 -3.15 4.38 5.96
C VAL A 371 -4.24 3.31 6.08
N VAL A 372 -5.04 3.12 5.02
CA VAL A 372 -6.10 2.10 5.01
C VAL A 372 -5.51 0.70 5.20
N LEU A 373 -4.43 0.38 4.50
CA LEU A 373 -3.72 -0.90 4.65
C LEU A 373 -3.21 -1.10 6.08
N PHE A 374 -2.62 -0.07 6.67
CA PHE A 374 -2.15 -0.11 8.05
C PHE A 374 -3.29 -0.38 9.04
N ILE A 375 -4.41 0.33 8.89
CA ILE A 375 -5.62 0.12 9.72
C ILE A 375 -6.15 -1.31 9.54
N MET A 376 -6.21 -1.82 8.31
CA MET A 376 -6.62 -3.21 8.04
C MET A 376 -5.71 -4.22 8.76
N MET A 377 -4.39 -4.02 8.72
CA MET A 377 -3.44 -4.89 9.44
C MET A 377 -3.65 -4.83 10.96
N LEU A 378 -3.87 -3.64 11.53
CA LEU A 378 -4.15 -3.48 12.96
C LEU A 378 -5.45 -4.17 13.37
N LEU A 379 -6.52 -3.99 12.60
CA LEU A 379 -7.81 -4.62 12.87
C LEU A 379 -7.69 -6.15 12.83
N LEU A 380 -7.05 -6.68 11.82
CA LEU A 380 -6.90 -8.12 11.65
C LEU A 380 -6.03 -8.73 12.76
N ASN A 381 -4.92 -8.10 13.12
CA ASN A 381 -4.10 -8.50 14.26
C ASN A 381 -4.87 -8.43 15.58
N SER A 382 -5.70 -7.40 15.77
CA SER A 382 -6.52 -7.24 16.98
C SER A 382 -7.59 -8.33 17.09
N VAL A 383 -8.23 -8.70 15.99
CA VAL A 383 -9.20 -9.79 15.92
C VAL A 383 -8.56 -11.11 16.35
N VAL A 384 -7.41 -11.46 15.78
CA VAL A 384 -6.72 -12.72 16.11
C VAL A 384 -6.22 -12.71 17.56
N LEU A 385 -5.72 -11.59 18.09
CA LEU A 385 -5.34 -11.46 19.50
C LEU A 385 -6.53 -11.65 20.44
N HIS A 386 -7.71 -11.17 20.07
CA HIS A 386 -8.93 -11.36 20.84
C HIS A 386 -9.32 -12.86 20.92
N PHE A 387 -9.29 -13.57 19.80
CA PHE A 387 -9.53 -15.01 19.78
C PHE A 387 -8.52 -15.78 20.62
N ARG A 388 -7.24 -15.39 20.64
CA ARG A 388 -6.22 -16.01 21.49
C ARG A 388 -6.54 -15.89 22.98
N ARG A 389 -7.04 -14.73 23.43
CA ARG A 389 -7.40 -14.51 24.85
C ARG A 389 -8.61 -15.34 25.31
N GLY A 390 -9.60 -15.52 24.46
CA GLY A 390 -10.80 -16.31 24.77
C GLY A 390 -10.53 -17.80 24.98
N ILE A 391 -9.45 -18.35 24.41
CA ILE A 391 -9.06 -19.76 24.57
C ILE A 391 -8.30 -20.00 25.89
N HIS A 392 -7.65 -18.99 26.46
CA HIS A 392 -6.96 -19.10 27.76
C HIS A 392 -7.89 -18.91 28.97
N ALA A 393 -9.13 -18.45 28.75
CA ALA A 393 -10.09 -18.19 29.81
C ALA A 393 -11.05 -19.39 30.09
N LYS A 394 -10.85 -20.50 29.41
CA LYS A 394 -11.50 -21.80 29.67
C LYS A 394 -10.45 -22.83 30.03
#